data_a32f30e3c7fbfd18f133c89943c2d016
#
_entry.id   a32f30e3c7fbfd18f133c89943c2d016
#
_cell.length_a   1.000
_cell.length_b   1.000
_cell.length_c   1.000
_cell.angle_alpha   90.00
_cell.angle_beta   90.00
_cell.angle_gamma   90.00
#
_symmetry.space_group_name_H-M   'P 1'
#
loop_
_entity.id
_entity.type
_entity.pdbx_description
1 polymer ?
#
loop_
_entity_poly.entity_id
_entity_poly.type
_entity_poly.pdbx_seq_one_letter_code
_entity_poly.pdbx_strand_id
1 'polypeptide(L)'
;MAVDLLKEKWQNKVGTITIGATKAEGGTRASTVTVGGQSTLPFMFGEGDMPNKPVIAMEIFDIIPEEWPATLKEPFKDVMNDPAKWAKKCVDEHKAELICIKLQGTHFDFGNRSDADAAAAVNAVLEAVSVPLIILGTGDEEKDNKVLAKVSEVSKGQKCLIGDATDKNYKTLAASCLADGHSIIAESPIDINIAKQVNILISDMGLPQERIAINPTIGALGYGMEYAYSIMERARLAALNGDKMLSMPFVCFVGQEAWRAKEAKGPQSEHEDWGPESTRGPLWEFMTATCMLQAGGDILIMRHPKAVEETRKYIANLMK
;
A
#
# COMPACT_ATOMS: atom_id res chain seq x y z
N MET A 1 -34.42 -16.72 26.15
CA MET A 1 -34.24 -15.25 26.28
C MET A 1 -33.23 -14.84 25.20
N ALA A 2 -33.61 -13.94 24.30
CA ALA A 2 -32.64 -13.32 23.41
C ALA A 2 -31.81 -12.36 24.27
N VAL A 3 -30.48 -12.47 24.19
CA VAL A 3 -29.59 -11.52 24.85
C VAL A 3 -29.44 -10.37 23.87
N ASP A 4 -29.79 -9.16 24.28
CA ASP A 4 -29.52 -7.97 23.51
C ASP A 4 -28.00 -7.76 23.47
N LEU A 5 -27.41 -7.87 22.27
CA LEU A 5 -26.00 -7.54 22.06
C LEU A 5 -25.84 -6.02 22.18
N LEU A 6 -24.99 -5.60 23.10
CA LEU A 6 -24.55 -4.20 23.12
C LEU A 6 -23.78 -3.89 21.83
N LYS A 7 -24.22 -2.86 21.14
CA LYS A 7 -23.59 -2.38 19.90
C LYS A 7 -23.05 -0.98 20.14
N GLU A 8 -21.80 -0.76 19.73
CA GLU A 8 -21.24 0.59 19.70
C GLU A 8 -21.96 1.46 18.67
N LYS A 9 -22.11 2.74 18.99
CA LYS A 9 -22.65 3.76 18.09
C LYS A 9 -21.58 4.76 17.77
N TRP A 10 -21.04 4.63 16.57
CA TRP A 10 -19.99 5.50 16.09
C TRP A 10 -20.57 6.84 15.63
N GLN A 11 -19.81 7.94 15.85
CA GLN A 11 -20.24 9.31 15.54
C GLN A 11 -19.81 9.75 14.13
N ASN A 12 -18.84 9.04 13.55
CA ASN A 12 -18.22 9.39 12.28
C ASN A 12 -17.86 8.12 11.48
N LYS A 13 -17.22 8.31 10.34
CA LYS A 13 -16.74 7.24 9.48
C LYS A 13 -15.31 7.50 9.02
N VAL A 14 -14.63 6.46 8.58
CA VAL A 14 -13.36 6.55 7.86
C VAL A 14 -13.58 7.29 6.54
N GLY A 15 -12.64 8.13 6.14
CA GLY A 15 -12.63 8.78 4.84
C GLY A 15 -12.51 7.78 3.70
N THR A 16 -12.77 8.23 2.50
CA THR A 16 -12.56 7.42 1.28
C THR A 16 -11.45 8.00 0.44
N ILE A 17 -10.70 7.14 -0.24
CA ILE A 17 -9.74 7.52 -1.28
C ILE A 17 -10.06 6.75 -2.56
N THR A 18 -9.98 7.43 -3.70
CA THR A 18 -10.15 6.80 -5.02
C THR A 18 -8.86 6.97 -5.83
N ILE A 19 -8.32 5.85 -6.31
CA ILE A 19 -7.09 5.76 -7.09
C ILE A 19 -7.45 5.40 -8.53
N GLY A 20 -6.79 6.05 -9.48
CA GLY A 20 -7.06 5.86 -10.90
C GLY A 20 -8.04 6.88 -11.47
N ALA A 21 -7.95 7.10 -12.78
CA ALA A 21 -8.88 7.93 -13.53
C ALA A 21 -9.24 7.24 -14.85
N THR A 22 -10.53 7.04 -15.08
CA THR A 22 -11.06 6.52 -16.33
C THR A 22 -11.04 7.56 -17.44
N LYS A 23 -11.35 7.16 -18.67
CA LYS A 23 -11.48 8.10 -19.81
C LYS A 23 -12.52 9.19 -19.55
N ALA A 24 -13.60 8.86 -18.87
CA ALA A 24 -14.63 9.84 -18.49
C ALA A 24 -14.11 10.90 -17.50
N GLU A 25 -13.07 10.58 -16.74
CA GLU A 25 -12.43 11.46 -15.78
C GLU A 25 -11.14 12.10 -16.31
N GLY A 26 -10.84 11.91 -17.60
CA GLY A 26 -9.66 12.46 -18.26
C GLY A 26 -8.39 11.62 -18.15
N GLY A 27 -8.47 10.41 -17.58
CA GLY A 27 -7.35 9.46 -17.50
C GLY A 27 -7.38 8.39 -18.59
N THR A 28 -6.61 7.32 -18.36
CA THR A 28 -6.49 6.19 -19.30
C THR A 28 -6.77 4.84 -18.65
N ARG A 29 -7.16 4.83 -17.37
CA ARG A 29 -7.43 3.57 -16.66
C ARG A 29 -8.76 2.97 -17.09
N ALA A 30 -8.85 1.62 -17.07
CA ALA A 30 -10.11 0.91 -17.34
C ALA A 30 -11.05 0.91 -16.12
N SER A 31 -10.48 1.05 -14.92
CA SER A 31 -11.19 1.05 -13.64
C SER A 31 -10.55 1.99 -12.64
N THR A 32 -11.29 2.30 -11.58
CA THR A 32 -10.79 2.97 -10.38
C THR A 32 -10.87 2.02 -9.20
N VAL A 33 -10.07 2.28 -8.18
CA VAL A 33 -10.09 1.57 -6.89
C VAL A 33 -10.48 2.56 -5.81
N THR A 34 -11.55 2.29 -5.07
CA THR A 34 -12.00 3.09 -3.92
C THR A 34 -11.92 2.24 -2.66
N VAL A 35 -11.31 2.79 -1.59
CA VAL A 35 -11.21 2.16 -0.28
C VAL A 35 -11.65 3.12 0.82
N GLY A 36 -11.86 2.59 2.04
CA GLY A 36 -12.33 3.38 3.18
C GLY A 36 -13.84 3.50 3.21
N GLY A 37 -14.34 4.46 3.98
CA GLY A 37 -15.77 4.75 4.12
C GLY A 37 -16.48 3.95 5.22
N GLN A 38 -15.76 3.07 5.95
CA GLN A 38 -16.37 2.26 7.00
C GLN A 38 -16.85 3.13 8.18
N SER A 39 -18.05 2.81 8.68
CA SER A 39 -18.68 3.41 9.84
C SER A 39 -18.62 2.51 11.08
N THR A 40 -17.70 1.56 11.09
CA THR A 40 -17.48 0.59 12.16
C THR A 40 -16.02 0.19 12.25
N LEU A 41 -15.62 -0.49 13.30
CA LEU A 41 -14.34 -1.19 13.35
C LEU A 41 -14.28 -2.30 12.28
N PRO A 42 -13.09 -2.75 11.88
CA PRO A 42 -12.94 -3.69 10.78
C PRO A 42 -13.81 -4.92 10.94
N PHE A 43 -14.64 -5.19 9.93
CA PHE A 43 -15.53 -6.35 9.82
C PHE A 43 -16.59 -6.52 10.93
N MET A 44 -16.87 -5.46 11.70
CA MET A 44 -17.92 -5.46 12.75
C MET A 44 -19.28 -5.04 12.16
N PHE A 45 -19.78 -5.77 11.16
CA PHE A 45 -21.02 -5.46 10.43
C PHE A 45 -22.29 -5.37 11.31
N GLY A 46 -22.23 -5.84 12.55
CA GLY A 46 -23.30 -5.65 13.53
C GLY A 46 -23.45 -4.22 14.04
N GLU A 47 -22.44 -3.37 13.87
CA GLU A 47 -22.34 -2.01 14.41
C GLU A 47 -22.35 -0.93 13.33
N GLY A 48 -22.05 -1.27 12.08
CA GLY A 48 -22.01 -0.33 10.95
C GLY A 48 -21.62 -1.01 9.65
N ASP A 49 -21.32 -0.21 8.63
CA ASP A 49 -21.07 -0.67 7.27
C ASP A 49 -19.59 -0.53 6.85
N MET A 50 -19.15 -1.42 5.99
CA MET A 50 -17.91 -1.33 5.22
C MET A 50 -18.26 -1.31 3.72
N PRO A 51 -18.51 -0.12 3.14
CA PRO A 51 -19.00 -0.01 1.76
C PRO A 51 -17.97 -0.42 0.71
N ASN A 52 -16.69 -0.30 1.05
CA ASN A 52 -15.60 -0.68 0.17
C ASN A 52 -14.77 -1.79 0.83
N LYS A 53 -14.50 -2.86 0.09
CA LYS A 53 -13.61 -3.94 0.53
C LYS A 53 -12.16 -3.45 0.59
N PRO A 54 -11.32 -3.98 1.49
CA PRO A 54 -9.88 -3.83 1.38
C PRO A 54 -9.36 -4.38 0.04
N VAL A 55 -8.28 -3.80 -0.48
CA VAL A 55 -7.69 -4.16 -1.77
C VAL A 55 -6.22 -4.55 -1.64
N ILE A 56 -5.74 -5.31 -2.62
CA ILE A 56 -4.33 -5.73 -2.71
C ILE A 56 -3.68 -5.05 -3.90
N ALA A 57 -2.56 -4.35 -3.66
CA ALA A 57 -1.66 -3.88 -4.69
C ALA A 57 -0.50 -4.87 -4.83
N MET A 58 -0.26 -5.40 -6.03
CA MET A 58 0.94 -6.20 -6.26
C MET A 58 2.15 -5.30 -6.50
N GLU A 59 3.21 -5.50 -5.70
CA GLU A 59 4.44 -4.70 -5.78
C GLU A 59 5.35 -5.24 -6.88
N ILE A 60 5.81 -4.32 -7.72
CA ILE A 60 6.85 -4.53 -8.73
C ILE A 60 7.97 -3.51 -8.54
N PHE A 61 9.12 -3.76 -9.14
CA PHE A 61 10.29 -2.88 -9.05
C PHE A 61 10.71 -2.40 -10.44
N ASP A 62 11.34 -1.23 -10.50
CA ASP A 62 11.95 -0.70 -11.73
C ASP A 62 13.30 -1.36 -12.05
N ILE A 63 13.85 -2.14 -11.12
CA ILE A 63 15.06 -2.98 -11.29
C ILE A 63 14.81 -4.38 -10.73
N ILE A 64 15.72 -5.31 -11.00
CA ILE A 64 15.71 -6.62 -10.35
C ILE A 64 16.15 -6.46 -8.90
N PRO A 65 15.33 -6.81 -7.89
CA PRO A 65 15.71 -6.75 -6.49
C PRO A 65 16.60 -7.93 -6.13
N GLU A 66 17.91 -7.70 -6.09
CA GLU A 66 18.91 -8.74 -5.89
C GLU A 66 18.80 -9.44 -4.53
N GLU A 67 18.33 -8.71 -3.51
CA GLU A 67 18.17 -9.18 -2.15
C GLU A 67 16.95 -10.12 -1.94
N TRP A 68 16.07 -10.25 -2.93
CA TRP A 68 14.92 -11.14 -2.82
C TRP A 68 15.35 -12.62 -2.82
N PRO A 69 14.77 -13.47 -1.95
CA PRO A 69 15.04 -14.91 -1.97
C PRO A 69 14.50 -15.55 -3.25
N ALA A 70 15.07 -16.70 -3.60
CA ALA A 70 14.69 -17.45 -4.81
C ALA A 70 13.19 -17.73 -4.86
N THR A 71 12.58 -18.08 -3.75
CA THR A 71 11.14 -18.33 -3.64
C THR A 71 10.30 -17.15 -4.10
N LEU A 72 10.72 -15.91 -3.78
CA LEU A 72 10.01 -14.71 -4.18
C LEU A 72 10.30 -14.32 -5.64
N LYS A 73 11.52 -14.59 -6.14
CA LYS A 73 11.90 -14.31 -7.55
C LYS A 73 11.25 -15.31 -8.53
N GLU A 74 11.10 -16.56 -8.16
CA GLU A 74 10.66 -17.64 -9.06
C GLU A 74 9.39 -17.35 -9.84
N PRO A 75 8.30 -16.81 -9.25
CA PRO A 75 7.09 -16.50 -10.01
C PRO A 75 7.26 -15.43 -11.10
N PHE A 76 8.32 -14.62 -11.02
CA PHE A 76 8.53 -13.44 -11.87
C PHE A 76 9.83 -13.46 -12.67
N LYS A 77 10.63 -14.53 -12.60
CA LYS A 77 11.97 -14.63 -13.17
C LYS A 77 12.06 -14.28 -14.66
N ASP A 78 10.99 -14.52 -15.38
CA ASP A 78 10.86 -14.27 -16.82
C ASP A 78 10.58 -12.78 -17.17
N VAL A 79 10.17 -11.96 -16.19
CA VAL A 79 9.72 -10.58 -16.44
C VAL A 79 10.38 -9.52 -15.54
N MET A 80 11.14 -9.91 -14.51
CA MET A 80 11.69 -8.97 -13.51
C MET A 80 12.65 -7.90 -14.09
N ASN A 81 13.17 -8.13 -15.29
CA ASN A 81 14.05 -7.17 -15.99
C ASN A 81 13.28 -6.06 -16.72
N ASP A 82 11.95 -6.13 -16.75
CA ASP A 82 11.09 -5.21 -17.49
C ASP A 82 9.84 -4.90 -16.64
N PRO A 83 9.75 -3.73 -15.99
CA PRO A 83 8.65 -3.39 -15.10
C PRO A 83 7.29 -3.39 -15.81
N ALA A 84 7.23 -3.07 -17.10
CA ALA A 84 6.00 -3.10 -17.87
C ALA A 84 5.48 -4.54 -18.07
N LYS A 85 6.37 -5.48 -18.41
CA LYS A 85 6.02 -6.90 -18.51
C LYS A 85 5.68 -7.50 -17.16
N TRP A 86 6.39 -7.09 -16.11
CA TRP A 86 6.12 -7.54 -14.75
C TRP A 86 4.73 -7.09 -14.29
N ALA A 87 4.40 -5.80 -14.46
CA ALA A 87 3.06 -5.29 -14.20
C ALA A 87 1.98 -6.04 -14.97
N LYS A 88 2.21 -6.26 -16.28
CA LYS A 88 1.29 -6.99 -17.14
C LYS A 88 1.05 -8.42 -16.66
N LYS A 89 2.10 -9.14 -16.25
CA LYS A 89 1.99 -10.48 -15.68
C LYS A 89 1.17 -10.47 -14.39
N CYS A 90 1.39 -9.50 -13.49
CA CYS A 90 0.57 -9.35 -12.28
C CYS A 90 -0.91 -9.17 -12.59
N VAL A 91 -1.26 -8.40 -13.62
CA VAL A 91 -2.66 -8.17 -14.02
C VAL A 91 -3.24 -9.39 -14.72
N ASP A 92 -2.56 -9.93 -15.72
CA ASP A 92 -3.11 -10.98 -16.59
C ASP A 92 -3.19 -12.33 -15.87
N GLU A 93 -2.12 -12.73 -15.18
CA GLU A 93 -2.03 -14.06 -14.54
C GLU A 93 -2.54 -14.02 -13.09
N HIS A 94 -2.16 -12.99 -12.31
CA HIS A 94 -2.46 -12.93 -10.89
C HIS A 94 -3.65 -12.04 -10.54
N LYS A 95 -4.35 -11.48 -11.58
CA LYS A 95 -5.58 -10.69 -11.42
C LYS A 95 -5.42 -9.50 -10.48
N ALA A 96 -4.28 -8.81 -10.57
CA ALA A 96 -4.05 -7.59 -9.80
C ALA A 96 -5.04 -6.50 -10.23
N GLU A 97 -5.75 -5.94 -9.27
CA GLU A 97 -6.67 -4.81 -9.46
C GLU A 97 -5.94 -3.46 -9.27
N LEU A 98 -4.75 -3.49 -8.71
CA LEU A 98 -3.90 -2.34 -8.39
C LEU A 98 -2.43 -2.77 -8.45
N ILE A 99 -1.58 -1.98 -9.07
CA ILE A 99 -0.12 -2.21 -9.13
C ILE A 99 0.59 -1.16 -8.27
N CYS A 100 1.58 -1.59 -7.52
CA CYS A 100 2.51 -0.72 -6.81
C CYS A 100 3.89 -0.83 -7.47
N ILE A 101 4.38 0.25 -8.10
CA ILE A 101 5.74 0.30 -8.60
C ILE A 101 6.66 0.99 -7.60
N LYS A 102 7.74 0.30 -7.18
CA LYS A 102 8.80 0.86 -6.33
C LYS A 102 10.01 1.23 -7.18
N LEU A 103 10.40 2.49 -7.12
CA LEU A 103 11.49 3.07 -7.91
C LEU A 103 12.84 2.87 -7.23
N GLN A 104 13.14 1.63 -6.85
CA GLN A 104 14.33 1.24 -6.11
C GLN A 104 15.63 1.56 -6.85
N GLY A 105 15.62 1.50 -8.20
CA GLY A 105 16.77 1.77 -9.05
C GLY A 105 17.28 3.21 -8.98
N THR A 106 16.51 4.13 -8.42
CA THR A 106 16.95 5.52 -8.23
C THR A 106 17.80 5.71 -6.98
N HIS A 107 17.79 4.77 -6.03
CA HIS A 107 18.65 4.80 -4.85
C HIS A 107 20.12 4.63 -5.24
N PHE A 108 21.05 5.32 -4.56
CA PHE A 108 22.46 5.31 -4.93
C PHE A 108 23.13 3.94 -4.75
N ASP A 109 22.65 3.12 -3.84
CA ASP A 109 23.17 1.75 -3.64
C ASP A 109 22.65 0.76 -4.68
N PHE A 110 21.58 1.09 -5.42
CA PHE A 110 20.88 0.18 -6.33
C PHE A 110 20.87 0.62 -7.79
N GLY A 111 21.79 1.48 -8.18
CA GLY A 111 21.95 1.89 -9.59
C GLY A 111 21.92 3.39 -9.84
N ASN A 112 21.48 4.18 -8.86
CA ASN A 112 21.46 5.65 -8.89
C ASN A 112 20.87 6.22 -10.21
N ARG A 113 19.80 5.59 -10.70
CA ARG A 113 19.08 6.01 -11.91
C ARG A 113 18.57 7.43 -11.78
N SER A 114 18.40 8.10 -12.88
CA SER A 114 17.88 9.46 -12.92
C SER A 114 16.37 9.50 -12.70
N ASP A 115 15.84 10.68 -12.40
CA ASP A 115 14.42 10.98 -12.39
C ASP A 115 13.75 10.74 -13.76
N ALA A 116 14.49 10.97 -14.85
CA ALA A 116 14.03 10.68 -16.20
C ALA A 116 13.88 9.17 -16.45
N ASP A 117 14.82 8.34 -15.94
CA ASP A 117 14.71 6.87 -16.03
C ASP A 117 13.50 6.35 -15.24
N ALA A 118 13.29 6.90 -14.05
CA ALA A 118 12.12 6.59 -13.23
C ALA A 118 10.80 6.97 -13.94
N ALA A 119 10.74 8.15 -14.52
CA ALA A 119 9.60 8.61 -15.30
C ALA A 119 9.32 7.70 -16.50
N ALA A 120 10.37 7.27 -17.21
CA ALA A 120 10.25 6.33 -18.33
C ALA A 120 9.70 4.98 -17.88
N ALA A 121 10.17 4.45 -16.73
CA ALA A 121 9.68 3.20 -16.18
C ALA A 121 8.18 3.28 -15.79
N VAL A 122 7.77 4.37 -15.14
CA VAL A 122 6.36 4.59 -14.78
C VAL A 122 5.49 4.72 -16.03
N ASN A 123 5.90 5.48 -17.03
CA ASN A 123 5.16 5.59 -18.30
C ASN A 123 5.01 4.24 -18.99
N ALA A 124 6.06 3.43 -19.05
CA ALA A 124 6.01 2.10 -19.63
C ALA A 124 4.99 1.20 -18.92
N VAL A 125 4.92 1.28 -17.58
CA VAL A 125 3.92 0.55 -16.80
C VAL A 125 2.50 1.09 -17.05
N LEU A 126 2.32 2.42 -17.09
CA LEU A 126 1.03 3.06 -17.39
C LEU A 126 0.47 2.66 -18.76
N GLU A 127 1.33 2.47 -19.75
CA GLU A 127 0.96 2.01 -21.09
C GLU A 127 0.66 0.51 -21.14
N ALA A 128 1.37 -0.30 -20.33
CA ALA A 128 1.25 -1.76 -20.36
C ALA A 128 0.00 -2.28 -19.64
N VAL A 129 -0.49 -1.57 -18.62
CA VAL A 129 -1.64 -1.99 -17.82
C VAL A 129 -2.69 -0.89 -17.71
N SER A 130 -3.95 -1.28 -17.57
CA SER A 130 -5.09 -0.37 -17.44
C SER A 130 -5.63 -0.25 -16.01
N VAL A 131 -5.04 -0.94 -15.04
CA VAL A 131 -5.38 -0.82 -13.61
C VAL A 131 -4.73 0.44 -13.01
N PRO A 132 -5.26 0.97 -11.88
CA PRO A 132 -4.62 2.09 -11.18
C PRO A 132 -3.23 1.77 -10.65
N LEU A 133 -2.43 2.81 -10.37
CA LEU A 133 -1.08 2.69 -9.86
C LEU A 133 -0.88 3.39 -8.52
N ILE A 134 -0.09 2.70 -7.66
CA ILE A 134 0.66 3.30 -6.55
C ILE A 134 2.10 3.45 -7.00
N ILE A 135 2.75 4.56 -6.68
CA ILE A 135 4.13 4.84 -7.07
C ILE A 135 4.92 5.20 -5.81
N LEU A 136 5.93 4.41 -5.50
CA LEU A 136 6.77 4.59 -4.32
C LEU A 136 8.19 4.97 -4.71
N GLY A 137 8.76 5.90 -3.95
CA GLY A 137 10.17 6.22 -4.01
C GLY A 137 11.06 5.17 -3.35
N THR A 138 12.28 5.57 -3.02
CA THR A 138 13.30 4.70 -2.40
C THR A 138 13.26 4.72 -0.87
N GLY A 139 12.69 5.77 -0.28
CA GLY A 139 12.77 6.10 1.14
C GLY A 139 13.92 7.08 1.47
N ASP A 140 14.71 7.51 0.48
CA ASP A 140 15.64 8.64 0.63
C ASP A 140 14.91 9.93 0.26
N GLU A 141 14.62 10.75 1.28
CA GLU A 141 13.75 11.92 1.12
C GLU A 141 14.29 12.94 0.12
N GLU A 142 15.62 13.13 0.05
CA GLU A 142 16.23 14.09 -0.87
C GLU A 142 16.13 13.61 -2.32
N LYS A 143 16.38 12.32 -2.55
CA LYS A 143 16.26 11.70 -3.86
C LYS A 143 14.79 11.66 -4.30
N ASP A 144 13.90 11.26 -3.40
CA ASP A 144 12.48 11.11 -3.65
C ASP A 144 11.81 12.46 -3.96
N ASN A 145 12.26 13.57 -3.37
CA ASN A 145 11.81 14.91 -3.73
C ASN A 145 11.98 15.25 -5.22
N LYS A 146 13.05 14.77 -5.85
CA LYS A 146 13.29 14.98 -7.29
C LYS A 146 12.55 13.96 -8.15
N VAL A 147 12.69 12.69 -7.79
CA VAL A 147 12.13 11.56 -8.54
C VAL A 147 10.61 11.59 -8.54
N LEU A 148 9.98 11.69 -7.36
CA LEU A 148 8.53 11.64 -7.25
C LEU A 148 7.84 12.89 -7.81
N ALA A 149 8.48 14.06 -7.75
CA ALA A 149 7.99 15.26 -8.44
C ALA A 149 7.97 15.06 -9.96
N LYS A 150 9.03 14.47 -10.55
CA LYS A 150 9.09 14.18 -11.99
C LYS A 150 8.09 13.10 -12.39
N VAL A 151 7.93 12.08 -11.58
CA VAL A 151 6.95 11.01 -11.80
C VAL A 151 5.52 11.52 -11.69
N SER A 152 5.23 12.42 -10.76
CA SER A 152 3.93 13.10 -10.65
C SER A 152 3.58 13.83 -11.95
N GLU A 153 4.52 14.60 -12.50
CA GLU A 153 4.32 15.33 -13.75
C GLU A 153 3.96 14.40 -14.93
N VAL A 154 4.72 13.32 -15.13
CA VAL A 154 4.51 12.42 -16.28
C VAL A 154 3.27 11.53 -16.13
N SER A 155 2.81 11.27 -14.91
CA SER A 155 1.58 10.53 -14.63
C SER A 155 0.34 11.42 -14.44
N LYS A 156 0.45 12.71 -14.75
CA LYS A 156 -0.62 13.68 -14.64
C LYS A 156 -1.94 13.19 -15.27
N GLY A 157 -3.03 13.39 -14.56
CA GLY A 157 -4.36 12.95 -14.98
C GLY A 157 -4.68 11.47 -14.70
N GLN A 158 -3.71 10.67 -14.24
CA GLN A 158 -3.96 9.26 -13.91
C GLN A 158 -4.48 9.04 -12.48
N LYS A 159 -4.48 10.08 -11.62
CA LYS A 159 -4.88 10.02 -10.20
C LYS A 159 -4.18 8.86 -9.47
N CYS A 160 -2.86 8.77 -9.60
CA CYS A 160 -2.05 7.80 -8.88
C CYS A 160 -2.03 8.10 -7.37
N LEU A 161 -1.67 7.10 -6.57
CA LEU A 161 -1.32 7.28 -5.16
C LEU A 161 0.21 7.27 -5.04
N ILE A 162 0.82 8.38 -4.59
CA ILE A 162 2.28 8.60 -4.60
C ILE A 162 2.80 8.69 -3.16
N GLY A 163 3.91 8.06 -2.88
CA GLY A 163 4.52 8.09 -1.55
C GLY A 163 5.99 7.62 -1.52
N ASP A 164 6.59 7.66 -0.36
CA ASP A 164 5.99 8.09 0.92
C ASP A 164 6.36 9.55 1.25
N ALA A 165 5.43 10.24 1.88
CA ALA A 165 5.67 11.59 2.40
C ALA A 165 5.84 11.55 3.92
N THR A 166 6.99 12.02 4.39
CA THR A 166 7.34 12.19 5.80
C THR A 166 7.25 13.66 6.22
N ASP A 167 7.48 13.96 7.49
CA ASP A 167 7.59 15.33 8.01
C ASP A 167 8.73 16.14 7.37
N LYS A 168 9.68 15.49 6.67
CA LYS A 168 10.82 16.14 6.02
C LYS A 168 10.58 16.50 4.55
N ASN A 169 9.85 15.65 3.80
CA ASN A 169 9.67 15.82 2.36
C ASN A 169 8.23 16.17 1.93
N TYR A 170 7.25 16.19 2.85
CA TYR A 170 5.83 16.40 2.54
C TYR A 170 5.54 17.63 1.68
N LYS A 171 6.32 18.72 1.84
CA LYS A 171 6.08 19.96 1.09
C LYS A 171 6.18 19.77 -0.42
N THR A 172 7.25 19.13 -0.86
CA THR A 172 7.48 18.88 -2.29
C THR A 172 6.43 17.92 -2.84
N LEU A 173 6.18 16.81 -2.12
CA LEU A 173 5.24 15.79 -2.58
C LEU A 173 3.80 16.28 -2.58
N ALA A 174 3.38 17.00 -1.53
CA ALA A 174 2.03 17.57 -1.48
C ALA A 174 1.80 18.59 -2.59
N ALA A 175 2.78 19.47 -2.87
CA ALA A 175 2.70 20.44 -3.96
C ALA A 175 2.60 19.77 -5.33
N SER A 176 3.44 18.72 -5.60
CA SER A 176 3.39 17.97 -6.85
C SER A 176 2.05 17.22 -7.01
N CYS A 177 1.63 16.50 -5.98
CA CYS A 177 0.34 15.80 -6.00
C CYS A 177 -0.84 16.75 -6.20
N LEU A 178 -0.80 17.93 -5.58
CA LEU A 178 -1.86 18.96 -5.74
C LEU A 178 -1.91 19.45 -7.19
N ALA A 179 -0.76 19.80 -7.78
CA ALA A 179 -0.65 20.34 -9.13
C ALA A 179 -1.07 19.35 -10.23
N ASP A 180 -0.79 18.06 -10.04
CA ASP A 180 -0.97 17.04 -11.06
C ASP A 180 -2.18 16.14 -10.83
N GLY A 181 -2.89 16.31 -9.71
CA GLY A 181 -4.15 15.63 -9.43
C GLY A 181 -3.98 14.26 -8.75
N HIS A 182 -2.84 13.99 -8.10
CA HIS A 182 -2.54 12.72 -7.42
C HIS A 182 -2.94 12.73 -5.95
N SER A 183 -3.07 11.54 -5.38
CA SER A 183 -3.19 11.30 -3.94
C SER A 183 -1.82 11.00 -3.33
N ILE A 184 -1.67 11.19 -2.01
CA ILE A 184 -0.40 11.04 -1.30
C ILE A 184 -0.48 9.98 -0.20
N ILE A 185 0.59 9.23 0.01
CA ILE A 185 0.77 8.38 1.19
C ILE A 185 1.55 9.19 2.22
N ALA A 186 0.97 9.39 3.39
CA ALA A 186 1.58 10.04 4.54
C ALA A 186 2.17 8.97 5.46
N GLU A 187 3.48 8.93 5.60
CA GLU A 187 4.19 7.95 6.42
C GLU A 187 4.43 8.46 7.84
N SER A 188 4.27 7.56 8.82
CA SER A 188 4.66 7.79 10.21
C SER A 188 5.41 6.59 10.77
N PRO A 189 6.47 6.79 11.58
CA PRO A 189 7.29 5.71 12.13
C PRO A 189 6.61 5.08 13.36
N ILE A 190 5.55 4.29 13.16
CA ILE A 190 4.80 3.60 14.24
C ILE A 190 4.40 4.58 15.38
N ASP A 191 3.96 5.78 15.02
CA ASP A 191 3.53 6.81 15.99
C ASP A 191 2.25 7.53 15.52
N ILE A 192 1.18 7.41 16.30
CA ILE A 192 -0.12 8.00 15.97
C ILE A 192 -0.09 9.55 15.99
N ASN A 193 0.75 10.17 16.82
CA ASN A 193 0.85 11.62 16.90
C ASN A 193 1.58 12.17 15.68
N ILE A 194 2.65 11.49 15.25
CA ILE A 194 3.37 11.84 14.01
C ILE A 194 2.44 11.61 12.80
N ALA A 195 1.70 10.50 12.75
CA ALA A 195 0.70 10.28 11.70
C ALA A 195 -0.29 11.44 11.59
N LYS A 196 -0.87 11.85 12.72
CA LYS A 196 -1.77 13.00 12.77
C LYS A 196 -1.08 14.30 12.35
N GLN A 197 0.15 14.54 12.80
CA GLN A 197 0.92 15.72 12.47
C GLN A 197 1.22 15.81 10.97
N VAL A 198 1.68 14.74 10.34
CA VAL A 198 1.97 14.71 8.89
C VAL A 198 0.70 14.98 8.09
N ASN A 199 -0.44 14.38 8.47
CA ASN A 199 -1.73 14.65 7.83
C ASN A 199 -2.16 16.13 7.94
N ILE A 200 -1.94 16.77 9.10
CA ILE A 200 -2.19 18.20 9.28
C ILE A 200 -1.28 19.01 8.35
N LEU A 201 0.03 18.73 8.34
CA LEU A 201 1.00 19.45 7.52
C LEU A 201 0.67 19.35 6.02
N ILE A 202 0.28 18.16 5.54
CA ILE A 202 -0.13 17.94 4.15
C ILE A 202 -1.43 18.69 3.84
N SER A 203 -2.41 18.64 4.75
CA SER A 203 -3.70 19.36 4.59
C SER A 203 -3.50 20.87 4.57
N ASP A 204 -2.59 21.41 5.38
CA ASP A 204 -2.24 22.83 5.43
C ASP A 204 -1.58 23.32 4.12
N MET A 205 -0.97 22.41 3.35
CA MET A 205 -0.50 22.69 1.98
C MET A 205 -1.65 22.79 0.95
N GLY A 206 -2.90 22.54 1.37
CA GLY A 206 -4.09 22.59 0.54
C GLY A 206 -4.48 21.28 -0.13
N LEU A 207 -3.80 20.18 0.17
CA LEU A 207 -4.22 18.87 -0.34
C LEU A 207 -5.47 18.39 0.43
N PRO A 208 -6.58 18.06 -0.26
CA PRO A 208 -7.79 17.56 0.41
C PRO A 208 -7.55 16.25 1.16
N GLN A 209 -8.23 16.08 2.31
CA GLN A 209 -8.11 14.87 3.14
C GLN A 209 -8.47 13.59 2.38
N GLU A 210 -9.40 13.67 1.44
CA GLU A 210 -9.82 12.57 0.56
C GLU A 210 -8.73 12.12 -0.43
N ARG A 211 -7.59 12.80 -0.42
CA ARG A 211 -6.41 12.48 -1.23
C ARG A 211 -5.21 12.09 -0.39
N ILE A 212 -5.41 11.82 0.89
CA ILE A 212 -4.37 11.37 1.82
C ILE A 212 -4.68 9.93 2.26
N ALA A 213 -3.71 9.05 2.20
CA ALA A 213 -3.72 7.72 2.82
C ALA A 213 -2.60 7.66 3.87
N ILE A 214 -2.79 6.93 4.95
CA ILE A 214 -1.81 6.80 6.03
C ILE A 214 -1.01 5.51 5.83
N ASN A 215 0.32 5.61 5.77
CA ASN A 215 1.22 4.50 6.03
C ASN A 215 1.69 4.58 7.50
N PRO A 216 1.20 3.69 8.39
CA PRO A 216 1.55 3.73 9.81
C PRO A 216 2.93 3.14 10.08
N THR A 217 3.65 2.69 9.05
CA THR A 217 4.81 1.80 9.12
C THR A 217 4.49 0.54 9.93
N ILE A 218 4.41 -0.59 9.27
CA ILE A 218 4.04 -1.85 9.93
C ILE A 218 5.27 -2.69 10.28
N GLY A 219 5.11 -3.62 11.23
CA GLY A 219 6.03 -4.73 11.47
C GLY A 219 5.42 -6.04 10.96
N ALA A 220 6.26 -6.98 10.53
CA ALA A 220 5.80 -8.32 10.20
C ALA A 220 5.47 -9.14 11.45
N LEU A 221 4.80 -10.27 11.25
CA LEU A 221 4.60 -11.30 12.26
C LEU A 221 5.93 -11.64 12.95
N GLY A 222 5.97 -11.54 14.28
CA GLY A 222 7.17 -11.75 15.09
C GLY A 222 8.19 -10.60 15.09
N TYR A 223 7.92 -9.50 14.38
CA TYR A 223 8.83 -8.36 14.22
C TYR A 223 8.16 -7.01 14.57
N GLY A 224 7.36 -6.98 15.63
CA GLY A 224 6.72 -5.75 16.12
C GLY A 224 5.36 -5.46 15.50
N MET A 225 4.71 -6.44 14.89
CA MET A 225 3.38 -6.32 14.32
C MET A 225 2.34 -5.79 15.32
N GLU A 226 2.47 -6.15 16.59
CA GLU A 226 1.59 -5.71 17.68
C GLU A 226 1.62 -4.20 17.90
N TYR A 227 2.72 -3.53 17.65
CA TYR A 227 2.82 -2.07 17.73
C TYR A 227 2.03 -1.42 16.60
N ALA A 228 2.20 -1.90 15.38
CA ALA A 228 1.46 -1.42 14.21
C ALA A 228 -0.05 -1.65 14.39
N TYR A 229 -0.44 -2.86 14.84
CA TYR A 229 -1.83 -3.18 15.15
C TYR A 229 -2.44 -2.19 16.14
N SER A 230 -1.75 -1.94 17.26
CA SER A 230 -2.20 -1.01 18.30
C SER A 230 -2.41 0.42 17.78
N ILE A 231 -1.49 0.92 16.93
CA ILE A 231 -1.61 2.26 16.36
C ILE A 231 -2.76 2.35 15.38
N MET A 232 -2.92 1.36 14.51
CA MET A 232 -4.00 1.31 13.52
C MET A 232 -5.37 1.25 14.23
N GLU A 233 -5.52 0.39 15.23
CA GLU A 233 -6.75 0.29 16.03
C GLU A 233 -7.08 1.61 16.74
N ARG A 234 -6.10 2.23 17.38
CA ARG A 234 -6.27 3.53 18.05
C ARG A 234 -6.66 4.63 17.06
N ALA A 235 -6.06 4.66 15.88
CA ALA A 235 -6.42 5.64 14.86
C ALA A 235 -7.83 5.39 14.30
N ARG A 236 -8.26 4.14 14.12
CA ARG A 236 -9.64 3.80 13.75
C ARG A 236 -10.64 4.24 14.81
N LEU A 237 -10.36 3.96 16.08
CA LEU A 237 -11.19 4.43 17.19
C LEU A 237 -11.29 5.94 17.21
N ALA A 238 -10.18 6.66 17.05
CA ALA A 238 -10.17 8.12 16.99
C ALA A 238 -10.99 8.65 15.79
N ALA A 239 -10.84 8.05 14.61
CA ALA A 239 -11.58 8.40 13.41
C ALA A 239 -13.10 8.24 13.60
N LEU A 240 -13.53 7.09 14.10
CA LEU A 240 -14.95 6.78 14.35
C LEU A 240 -15.56 7.67 15.44
N ASN A 241 -14.74 8.20 16.35
CA ASN A 241 -15.13 9.19 17.36
C ASN A 241 -14.97 10.65 16.90
N GLY A 242 -14.64 10.91 15.62
CA GLY A 242 -14.70 12.25 15.01
C GLY A 242 -13.36 12.94 14.75
N ASP A 243 -12.22 12.26 14.98
CA ASP A 243 -10.91 12.81 14.62
C ASP A 243 -10.67 12.71 13.10
N LYS A 244 -10.89 13.80 12.40
CA LYS A 244 -10.77 13.88 10.95
C LYS A 244 -9.34 13.65 10.45
N MET A 245 -8.32 14.02 11.25
CA MET A 245 -6.92 13.89 10.84
C MET A 245 -6.36 12.46 10.98
N LEU A 246 -7.14 11.54 11.57
CA LEU A 246 -6.84 10.11 11.63
C LEU A 246 -7.86 9.27 10.86
N SER A 247 -8.78 9.91 10.12
CA SER A 247 -9.86 9.22 9.40
C SER A 247 -9.47 8.70 8.01
N MET A 248 -8.25 8.94 7.54
CA MET A 248 -7.79 8.49 6.22
C MET A 248 -7.63 6.96 6.17
N PRO A 249 -7.80 6.34 4.98
CA PRO A 249 -7.52 4.93 4.78
C PRO A 249 -6.05 4.56 5.03
N PHE A 250 -5.81 3.31 5.47
CA PHE A 250 -4.45 2.80 5.69
C PHE A 250 -3.89 2.09 4.48
N VAL A 251 -2.59 2.34 4.21
CA VAL A 251 -1.75 1.57 3.29
C VAL A 251 -0.72 0.79 4.11
N CYS A 252 -0.67 -0.53 3.95
CA CYS A 252 0.21 -1.43 4.70
C CYS A 252 1.22 -2.10 3.77
N PHE A 253 2.51 -1.91 4.00
CA PHE A 253 3.60 -2.48 3.20
C PHE A 253 3.92 -3.92 3.63
N VAL A 254 2.92 -4.79 3.50
CA VAL A 254 2.94 -6.18 3.98
C VAL A 254 4.09 -6.97 3.37
N GLY A 255 4.23 -6.92 2.04
CA GLY A 255 5.27 -7.67 1.34
C GLY A 255 6.67 -7.22 1.76
N GLN A 256 6.89 -5.90 1.89
CA GLN A 256 8.18 -5.37 2.32
C GLN A 256 8.59 -5.92 3.69
N GLU A 257 7.70 -5.87 4.67
CA GLU A 257 8.02 -6.27 6.03
C GLU A 257 8.05 -7.80 6.22
N ALA A 258 7.10 -8.52 5.62
CA ALA A 258 7.06 -9.98 5.71
C ALA A 258 8.34 -10.63 5.15
N TRP A 259 8.84 -10.15 4.00
CA TRP A 259 10.03 -10.71 3.36
C TRP A 259 11.36 -10.19 3.95
N ARG A 260 11.33 -9.28 4.93
CA ARG A 260 12.49 -8.97 5.79
C ARG A 260 12.72 -10.02 6.86
N ALA A 261 11.67 -10.70 7.32
CA ALA A 261 11.74 -11.72 8.34
C ALA A 261 12.64 -12.88 7.89
N LYS A 262 13.54 -13.33 8.78
CA LYS A 262 14.42 -14.46 8.48
C LYS A 262 13.63 -15.76 8.27
N GLU A 263 12.51 -15.92 8.94
CA GLU A 263 11.60 -17.05 8.80
C GLU A 263 11.00 -17.13 7.39
N ALA A 264 10.71 -15.98 6.76
CA ALA A 264 10.18 -15.95 5.41
C ALA A 264 11.23 -16.33 4.35
N LYS A 265 12.48 -15.87 4.52
CA LYS A 265 13.54 -15.97 3.49
C LYS A 265 14.67 -16.95 3.80
N GLY A 266 14.79 -17.44 5.03
CA GLY A 266 15.89 -18.32 5.43
C GLY A 266 15.86 -19.67 4.70
N PRO A 267 17.02 -20.20 4.29
CA PRO A 267 17.09 -21.46 3.55
C PRO A 267 16.66 -22.64 4.42
N GLN A 268 15.96 -23.60 3.84
CA GLN A 268 15.50 -24.79 4.56
C GLN A 268 16.67 -25.63 5.11
N SER A 269 17.83 -25.63 4.42
CA SER A 269 19.03 -26.33 4.86
C SER A 269 19.60 -25.85 6.20
N GLU A 270 19.29 -24.61 6.59
CA GLU A 270 19.71 -24.02 7.87
C GLU A 270 18.61 -24.11 8.94
N HIS A 271 17.36 -24.39 8.52
CA HIS A 271 16.18 -24.34 9.37
C HIS A 271 15.19 -25.45 9.01
N GLU A 272 15.59 -26.72 9.17
CA GLU A 272 14.78 -27.88 8.77
C GLU A 272 13.40 -27.91 9.46
N ASP A 273 13.34 -27.51 10.72
CA ASP A 273 12.09 -27.50 11.52
C ASP A 273 11.08 -26.44 11.07
N TRP A 274 11.48 -25.48 10.23
CA TRP A 274 10.58 -24.40 9.79
C TRP A 274 9.71 -24.78 8.58
N GLY A 275 9.94 -25.95 8.01
CA GLY A 275 9.24 -26.44 6.83
C GLY A 275 9.72 -25.81 5.51
N PRO A 276 9.09 -26.18 4.37
CA PRO A 276 9.56 -25.80 3.05
C PRO A 276 9.52 -24.29 2.81
N GLU A 277 10.59 -23.73 2.28
CA GLU A 277 10.69 -22.30 1.90
C GLU A 277 9.56 -21.85 0.96
N SER A 278 9.19 -22.73 0.01
CA SER A 278 8.16 -22.47 -1.00
C SER A 278 6.74 -22.25 -0.44
N THR A 279 6.52 -22.63 0.81
CA THR A 279 5.25 -22.42 1.52
C THR A 279 5.39 -21.42 2.66
N ARG A 280 6.48 -21.46 3.39
CA ARG A 280 6.72 -20.68 4.59
C ARG A 280 6.73 -19.18 4.32
N GLY A 281 7.49 -18.71 3.32
CA GLY A 281 7.55 -17.30 2.95
C GLY A 281 6.20 -16.73 2.55
N PRO A 282 5.50 -17.33 1.57
CA PRO A 282 4.13 -16.93 1.22
C PRO A 282 3.13 -16.96 2.39
N LEU A 283 3.25 -17.96 3.28
CA LEU A 283 2.40 -18.04 4.48
C LEU A 283 2.71 -16.90 5.47
N TRP A 284 3.99 -16.52 5.64
CA TRP A 284 4.39 -15.41 6.48
C TRP A 284 3.80 -14.08 6.01
N GLU A 285 3.85 -13.85 4.70
CA GLU A 285 3.25 -12.68 4.06
C GLU A 285 1.72 -12.69 4.22
N PHE A 286 1.06 -13.82 3.98
CA PHE A 286 -0.38 -13.97 4.17
C PHE A 286 -0.81 -13.71 5.62
N MET A 287 -0.13 -14.29 6.60
CA MET A 287 -0.46 -14.09 8.01
C MET A 287 -0.24 -12.65 8.47
N THR A 288 0.83 -12.00 8.01
CA THR A 288 1.03 -10.56 8.24
C THR A 288 -0.12 -9.74 7.64
N ALA A 289 -0.53 -10.07 6.42
CA ALA A 289 -1.67 -9.42 5.76
C ALA A 289 -2.98 -9.58 6.54
N THR A 290 -3.28 -10.79 7.06
CA THR A 290 -4.50 -11.03 7.83
C THR A 290 -4.57 -10.20 9.11
N CYS A 291 -3.44 -10.03 9.80
CA CYS A 291 -3.37 -9.18 10.99
C CYS A 291 -3.59 -7.72 10.67
N MET A 292 -2.98 -7.22 9.58
CA MET A 292 -3.17 -5.84 9.16
C MET A 292 -4.61 -5.55 8.70
N LEU A 293 -5.28 -6.52 8.07
CA LEU A 293 -6.70 -6.41 7.73
C LEU A 293 -7.56 -6.25 8.99
N GLN A 294 -7.33 -7.07 10.01
CA GLN A 294 -8.06 -6.99 11.29
C GLN A 294 -7.79 -5.67 12.03
N ALA A 295 -6.62 -5.07 11.83
CA ALA A 295 -6.29 -3.75 12.37
C ALA A 295 -6.90 -2.57 11.57
N GLY A 296 -7.50 -2.85 10.40
CA GLY A 296 -8.12 -1.84 9.53
C GLY A 296 -7.31 -1.42 8.32
N GLY A 297 -6.39 -2.25 7.84
CA GLY A 297 -5.69 -2.03 6.58
C GLY A 297 -6.65 -2.00 5.39
N ASP A 298 -6.64 -0.92 4.63
CA ASP A 298 -7.51 -0.72 3.46
C ASP A 298 -6.81 -1.11 2.15
N ILE A 299 -5.50 -0.84 2.05
CA ILE A 299 -4.65 -1.21 0.91
C ILE A 299 -3.47 -2.02 1.44
N LEU A 300 -3.31 -3.24 0.94
CA LEU A 300 -2.20 -4.11 1.27
C LEU A 300 -1.25 -4.20 0.08
N ILE A 301 -0.02 -3.73 0.24
CA ILE A 301 1.04 -3.88 -0.77
C ILE A 301 1.72 -5.21 -0.54
N MET A 302 1.59 -6.13 -1.49
CA MET A 302 2.01 -7.52 -1.36
C MET A 302 2.85 -7.96 -2.57
N ARG A 303 3.68 -9.00 -2.39
CA ARG A 303 4.68 -9.46 -3.36
C ARG A 303 4.35 -10.83 -3.96
N HIS A 304 4.15 -11.83 -3.11
CA HIS A 304 4.09 -13.21 -3.59
C HIS A 304 2.68 -13.60 -4.07
N PRO A 305 2.53 -14.16 -5.31
CA PRO A 305 1.22 -14.46 -5.89
C PRO A 305 0.34 -15.39 -5.04
N LYS A 306 0.93 -16.41 -4.39
CA LYS A 306 0.17 -17.31 -3.50
C LYS A 306 -0.36 -16.57 -2.27
N ALA A 307 0.45 -15.69 -1.66
CA ALA A 307 -0.01 -14.88 -0.54
C ALA A 307 -1.14 -13.93 -0.95
N VAL A 308 -1.02 -13.31 -2.11
CA VAL A 308 -2.06 -12.46 -2.72
C VAL A 308 -3.37 -13.23 -2.94
N GLU A 309 -3.29 -14.44 -3.50
CA GLU A 309 -4.47 -15.29 -3.74
C GLU A 309 -5.18 -15.66 -2.43
N GLU A 310 -4.44 -16.12 -1.43
CA GLU A 310 -5.03 -16.49 -0.12
C GLU A 310 -5.58 -15.27 0.62
N THR A 311 -4.90 -14.13 0.57
CA THR A 311 -5.41 -12.88 1.15
C THR A 311 -6.71 -12.42 0.47
N ARG A 312 -6.80 -12.54 -0.85
CA ARG A 312 -8.03 -12.23 -1.59
C ARG A 312 -9.20 -13.11 -1.17
N LYS A 313 -8.96 -14.42 -1.01
CA LYS A 313 -9.97 -15.37 -0.51
C LYS A 313 -10.41 -15.00 0.92
N TYR A 314 -9.45 -14.61 1.76
CA TYR A 314 -9.71 -14.20 3.14
C TYR A 314 -10.57 -12.93 3.20
N ILE A 315 -10.22 -11.90 2.43
CA ILE A 315 -11.04 -10.67 2.30
C ILE A 315 -12.47 -11.03 1.84
N ALA A 316 -12.62 -11.86 0.80
CA ALA A 316 -13.92 -12.26 0.29
C ALA A 316 -14.76 -13.03 1.33
N ASN A 317 -14.14 -13.74 2.26
CA ASN A 317 -14.83 -14.41 3.35
C ASN A 317 -15.22 -13.44 4.48
N LEU A 318 -14.37 -12.48 4.81
CA LEU A 318 -14.65 -11.47 5.83
C LEU A 318 -15.76 -10.49 5.42
N MET A 319 -15.93 -10.26 4.13
CA MET A 319 -16.93 -9.34 3.56
C MET A 319 -18.32 -9.98 3.33
N LYS A 320 -18.54 -11.21 3.74
CA LYS A 320 -19.84 -11.91 3.71
C LYS A 320 -20.67 -11.59 4.93
#